data_92d69a3cef7820d55825ff964df9a3c4
#
_entry.id   92d69a3cef7820d55825ff964df9a3c4
#
_cell.length_a   1.000
_cell.length_b   1.000
_cell.length_c   1.000
_cell.angle_alpha   90.00
_cell.angle_beta   90.00
_cell.angle_gamma   90.00
#
_symmetry.space_group_name_H-M   'P 1'
#
loop_
_entity.id
_entity.type
_entity.pdbx_description
1 polymer ?
#
loop_
_entity_poly.entity_id
_entity_poly.type
_entity_poly.pdbx_seq_one_letter_code
_entity_poly.pdbx_strand_id
1 'polypeptide(L)'
;MPLMPVAGKTWPLRTRQAVLILALLACSLDLASSAPAQSDPLTVRFNPSAGTFVGSETVTLSVQATADIHYTFDGSLPTVVSPIYRAPLTLDKSTRLRAVAIAPGAPTRRGSGDVTAGAQRQGPVATEIYLRVDANAQSFTSHLPIVLIHLFESGTLDPFGTEHVDAALQVLEPQSGSSRIVGRAALDSRIGIHVRGATSRNSPKKQYAVELRDDAEDTDRDYPLLGLPSNSDWVLSDPIAYDRALIRNALAFALSNRIGRYAPRTRFAEVFLVDDDGDVRAENFLGFFTLIEKIDRASERVNVSRLAASAADPPAVTGGFILRIDKGTPDFNAAGRWLQFVYPDPEEMRAPERSPQLEFIAAFINGFGQAASAAGFTHPSSGLHYSQFIDVDAWIDHNIINALTKNVDGLRFSAYFHKERGGRLAAGPVWDFDRSMGTPYDPRAVEPEEWKRTWSDATDYFNEGWWRLLFRDPDFRARYRARFKALLDGEFSPGNVDRIVDGMASEVGDAADRNFRRWTQFPPQDNSHAAEIALLKEFLHRRMAWIKSQLDTNF
;
A
#
# COMPACT_ATOMS: atom_id res chain seq x y z
N MET A 1 45.60 -56.45 -35.66
CA MET A 1 44.79 -56.85 -36.83
C MET A 1 43.70 -55.75 -36.97
N PRO A 2 43.69 -55.17 -38.17
CA PRO A 2 42.92 -53.94 -38.44
C PRO A 2 41.55 -54.26 -39.00
N LEU A 3 40.60 -53.30 -38.91
CA LEU A 3 39.66 -53.16 -40.00
C LEU A 3 39.14 -51.72 -40.07
N MET A 4 39.23 -51.29 -41.25
CA MET A 4 39.04 -49.98 -41.86
C MET A 4 37.58 -49.55 -42.06
N PRO A 5 37.33 -48.38 -42.63
CA PRO A 5 36.25 -47.49 -42.43
C PRO A 5 35.16 -47.62 -43.51
N VAL A 6 34.01 -47.02 -43.27
CA VAL A 6 32.96 -46.82 -44.30
C VAL A 6 32.67 -45.36 -44.50
N ALA A 7 32.69 -45.03 -45.76
CA ALA A 7 32.75 -43.76 -46.45
C ALA A 7 31.53 -42.85 -46.24
N GLY A 8 31.81 -41.56 -46.41
CA GLY A 8 30.88 -40.47 -46.48
C GLY A 8 29.95 -40.46 -47.69
N LYS A 9 28.88 -39.75 -47.56
CA LYS A 9 28.12 -39.17 -48.70
C LYS A 9 27.79 -37.73 -48.40
N THR A 10 28.49 -36.86 -49.10
CA THR A 10 28.12 -35.45 -49.30
C THR A 10 26.90 -35.37 -50.19
N TRP A 11 25.95 -34.50 -49.83
CA TRP A 11 24.88 -34.04 -50.71
C TRP A 11 24.87 -32.51 -50.77
N PRO A 12 24.59 -31.91 -51.96
CA PRO A 12 24.86 -30.51 -52.20
C PRO A 12 23.70 -29.58 -51.76
N LEU A 13 24.08 -28.33 -51.49
CA LEU A 13 23.15 -27.21 -51.31
C LEU A 13 22.25 -27.08 -52.55
N ARG A 14 20.94 -27.11 -52.34
CA ARG A 14 19.96 -26.50 -53.22
C ARG A 14 19.07 -25.56 -52.44
N THR A 15 19.18 -24.29 -52.74
CA THR A 15 18.23 -23.22 -52.50
C THR A 15 16.83 -23.66 -52.84
N ARG A 16 15.92 -23.66 -51.86
CA ARG A 16 14.46 -23.61 -52.12
C ARG A 16 13.87 -22.56 -51.25
N GLN A 17 13.35 -21.54 -51.90
CA GLN A 17 12.39 -20.57 -51.37
C GLN A 17 11.22 -21.35 -50.74
N ALA A 18 11.07 -21.26 -49.42
CA ALA A 18 9.85 -21.71 -48.76
C ALA A 18 8.85 -20.55 -48.76
N VAL A 19 7.79 -20.74 -49.53
CA VAL A 19 6.57 -19.92 -49.48
C VAL A 19 5.95 -20.11 -48.12
N LEU A 20 5.89 -19.02 -47.35
CA LEU A 20 5.21 -18.97 -46.05
C LEU A 20 3.70 -18.94 -46.35
N ILE A 21 3.02 -20.07 -46.23
CA ILE A 21 1.55 -20.11 -46.15
C ILE A 21 1.21 -19.78 -44.69
N LEU A 22 0.78 -18.53 -44.44
CA LEU A 22 0.13 -18.12 -43.20
C LEU A 22 -1.24 -18.80 -43.14
N ALA A 23 -1.33 -19.90 -42.43
CA ALA A 23 -2.63 -20.39 -41.94
C ALA A 23 -3.03 -19.53 -40.75
N LEU A 24 -3.85 -18.52 -40.99
CA LEU A 24 -4.63 -17.80 -39.98
C LEU A 24 -5.62 -18.79 -39.35
N LEU A 25 -5.23 -19.46 -38.28
CA LEU A 25 -6.19 -19.97 -37.29
C LEU A 25 -6.77 -18.75 -36.59
N ALA A 26 -7.93 -18.31 -37.04
CA ALA A 26 -8.79 -17.43 -36.28
C ALA A 26 -9.25 -18.19 -35.03
N CYS A 27 -8.45 -18.09 -33.95
CA CYS A 27 -8.93 -18.34 -32.61
C CYS A 27 -9.82 -17.12 -32.30
N SER A 28 -11.11 -17.26 -32.51
CA SER A 28 -12.11 -16.32 -31.98
C SER A 28 -12.00 -16.44 -30.44
N LEU A 29 -11.16 -15.60 -29.84
CA LEU A 29 -11.35 -15.19 -28.47
C LEU A 29 -12.69 -14.45 -28.47
N ASP A 30 -13.73 -15.15 -28.02
CA ASP A 30 -14.90 -14.53 -27.47
C ASP A 30 -14.43 -13.66 -26.29
N LEU A 31 -14.03 -12.44 -26.59
CA LEU A 31 -14.13 -11.34 -25.66
C LEU A 31 -15.63 -11.23 -25.38
N ALA A 32 -16.11 -12.01 -24.41
CA ALA A 32 -17.35 -11.69 -23.74
C ALA A 32 -17.17 -10.26 -23.22
N SER A 33 -17.57 -9.30 -24.04
CA SER A 33 -17.87 -7.95 -23.60
C SER A 33 -18.89 -8.14 -22.48
N SER A 34 -18.42 -8.11 -21.22
CA SER A 34 -19.32 -7.96 -20.09
C SER A 34 -20.03 -6.64 -20.35
N ALA A 35 -21.28 -6.72 -20.78
CA ALA A 35 -22.15 -5.54 -20.83
C ALA A 35 -22.00 -4.86 -19.46
N PRO A 36 -21.83 -3.52 -19.40
CA PRO A 36 -21.74 -2.83 -18.12
C PRO A 36 -22.94 -3.27 -17.28
N ALA A 37 -22.67 -3.72 -16.06
CA ALA A 37 -23.73 -4.16 -15.16
C ALA A 37 -24.80 -3.05 -15.14
N GLN A 38 -26.02 -3.40 -15.53
CA GLN A 38 -27.10 -2.43 -15.63
C GLN A 38 -27.33 -1.89 -14.22
N SER A 39 -27.03 -0.60 -13.99
CA SER A 39 -27.19 0.04 -12.68
C SER A 39 -28.64 -0.15 -12.23
N ASP A 40 -28.84 -0.46 -10.93
CA ASP A 40 -30.20 -0.57 -10.38
C ASP A 40 -31.01 0.69 -10.75
N PRO A 41 -32.19 0.57 -11.37
CA PRO A 41 -33.01 1.70 -11.78
C PRO A 41 -33.43 2.59 -10.59
N LEU A 42 -33.26 2.11 -9.34
CA LEU A 42 -33.46 2.88 -8.12
C LEU A 42 -32.17 3.57 -7.62
N THR A 43 -31.06 3.50 -8.34
CA THR A 43 -29.86 4.26 -8.01
C THR A 43 -30.11 5.75 -8.18
N VAL A 44 -29.96 6.53 -7.10
CA VAL A 44 -30.07 7.99 -7.13
C VAL A 44 -28.83 8.57 -7.81
N ARG A 45 -29.05 9.56 -8.69
CA ARG A 45 -28.00 10.32 -9.37
C ARG A 45 -28.05 11.76 -8.92
N PHE A 46 -26.88 12.33 -8.68
CA PHE A 46 -26.68 13.71 -8.27
C PHE A 46 -26.13 14.52 -9.44
N ASN A 47 -26.58 15.76 -9.58
CA ASN A 47 -26.06 16.68 -10.59
C ASN A 47 -26.00 18.10 -10.02
N PRO A 48 -24.80 18.71 -9.96
CA PRO A 48 -23.52 18.11 -10.30
C PRO A 48 -23.10 16.98 -9.34
N SER A 49 -22.12 16.13 -9.76
CA SER A 49 -21.51 15.11 -8.91
C SER A 49 -20.67 15.76 -7.81
N ALA A 50 -20.22 14.95 -6.83
CA ALA A 50 -19.32 15.32 -5.74
C ALA A 50 -18.16 16.21 -6.17
N GLY A 51 -17.73 17.06 -5.26
CA GLY A 51 -16.58 17.93 -5.47
C GLY A 51 -16.61 19.16 -4.57
N THR A 52 -15.78 20.11 -4.91
CA THR A 52 -15.62 21.36 -4.16
C THR A 52 -16.31 22.51 -4.89
N PHE A 53 -16.79 23.48 -4.11
CA PHE A 53 -17.49 24.65 -4.64
C PHE A 53 -17.17 25.93 -3.86
N VAL A 54 -17.53 27.07 -4.45
CA VAL A 54 -17.37 28.39 -3.85
C VAL A 54 -18.75 29.04 -3.72
N GLY A 55 -19.01 29.72 -2.60
CA GLY A 55 -20.31 30.36 -2.34
C GLY A 55 -21.40 29.33 -2.05
N SER A 56 -22.24 29.02 -3.02
CA SER A 56 -23.29 28.01 -2.91
C SER A 56 -23.31 27.09 -4.15
N GLU A 57 -23.74 25.84 -3.95
CA GLU A 57 -23.91 24.85 -5.02
C GLU A 57 -25.37 24.40 -5.04
N THR A 58 -25.97 24.29 -6.23
CA THR A 58 -27.32 23.78 -6.40
C THR A 58 -27.28 22.36 -6.94
N VAL A 59 -27.80 21.39 -6.18
CA VAL A 59 -27.77 19.97 -6.50
C VAL A 59 -29.17 19.47 -6.86
N THR A 60 -29.26 18.77 -7.98
CA THR A 60 -30.50 18.07 -8.37
C THR A 60 -30.33 16.57 -8.22
N LEU A 61 -31.37 15.91 -7.72
CA LEU A 61 -31.44 14.46 -7.57
C LEU A 61 -32.38 13.87 -8.61
N SER A 62 -32.02 12.72 -9.14
CA SER A 62 -32.85 12.00 -10.10
C SER A 62 -32.73 10.48 -9.93
N VAL A 63 -33.76 9.75 -10.36
CA VAL A 63 -33.82 8.29 -10.37
C VAL A 63 -34.53 7.84 -11.65
N GLN A 64 -34.16 6.68 -12.20
CA GLN A 64 -34.74 6.20 -13.46
C GLN A 64 -36.15 5.60 -13.28
N ALA A 65 -36.40 4.96 -12.13
CA ALA A 65 -37.67 4.35 -11.82
C ALA A 65 -38.64 5.35 -11.14
N THR A 66 -39.93 5.03 -11.14
CA THR A 66 -40.91 5.78 -10.32
C THR A 66 -40.70 5.48 -8.86
N ALA A 67 -40.15 6.44 -8.12
CA ALA A 67 -39.86 6.31 -6.68
C ALA A 67 -39.79 7.69 -6.05
N ASP A 68 -40.03 7.77 -4.74
CA ASP A 68 -39.69 8.93 -3.94
C ASP A 68 -38.21 8.87 -3.56
N ILE A 69 -37.49 9.99 -3.66
CA ILE A 69 -36.11 10.11 -3.23
C ILE A 69 -36.09 10.71 -1.83
N HIS A 70 -35.62 9.97 -0.84
CA HIS A 70 -35.39 10.43 0.52
C HIS A 70 -33.93 10.81 0.70
N TYR A 71 -33.61 11.86 1.45
CA TYR A 71 -32.26 12.36 1.61
C TYR A 71 -31.97 12.88 3.02
N THR A 72 -30.66 12.98 3.35
CA THR A 72 -30.11 13.58 4.57
C THR A 72 -28.92 14.46 4.24
N PHE A 73 -28.63 15.49 5.06
CA PHE A 73 -27.49 16.39 4.90
C PHE A 73 -26.36 16.15 5.91
N ASP A 74 -26.63 15.40 6.96
CA ASP A 74 -25.77 15.18 8.13
C ASP A 74 -24.96 13.88 8.03
N GLY A 75 -25.04 13.17 6.89
CA GLY A 75 -24.39 11.89 6.70
C GLY A 75 -25.11 10.71 7.36
N SER A 76 -26.25 10.90 8.03
CA SER A 76 -27.08 9.79 8.51
C SER A 76 -27.70 9.01 7.35
N LEU A 77 -28.03 7.73 7.58
CA LEU A 77 -28.71 6.91 6.58
C LEU A 77 -30.12 7.45 6.29
N PRO A 78 -30.46 7.78 5.03
CA PRO A 78 -31.83 8.20 4.69
C PRO A 78 -32.80 7.01 4.79
N THR A 79 -33.96 7.26 5.34
CA THR A 79 -35.02 6.27 5.57
C THR A 79 -36.35 6.78 5.01
N VAL A 80 -37.39 5.98 5.09
CA VAL A 80 -38.78 6.37 4.69
C VAL A 80 -39.33 7.59 5.44
N VAL A 81 -38.76 7.95 6.60
CA VAL A 81 -39.13 9.12 7.36
C VAL A 81 -38.26 10.34 7.11
N SER A 82 -37.17 10.17 6.34
CA SER A 82 -36.31 11.29 5.94
C SER A 82 -37.02 12.21 4.95
N PRO A 83 -36.60 13.48 4.82
CA PRO A 83 -37.16 14.43 3.84
C PRO A 83 -37.23 13.86 2.43
N ILE A 84 -38.33 14.15 1.74
CA ILE A 84 -38.51 13.75 0.33
C ILE A 84 -38.04 14.88 -0.58
N TYR A 85 -37.22 14.54 -1.57
CA TYR A 85 -36.74 15.47 -2.59
C TYR A 85 -37.91 15.97 -3.47
N ARG A 86 -38.12 17.27 -3.51
CA ARG A 86 -39.20 17.91 -4.30
C ARG A 86 -38.70 19.04 -5.21
N ALA A 87 -37.53 19.59 -4.93
CA ALA A 87 -36.92 20.70 -5.66
C ALA A 87 -35.40 20.67 -5.53
N PRO A 88 -34.64 21.35 -6.41
CA PRO A 88 -33.20 21.47 -6.29
C PRO A 88 -32.77 21.91 -4.88
N LEU A 89 -31.72 21.29 -4.36
CA LEU A 89 -31.15 21.54 -3.04
C LEU A 89 -30.04 22.58 -3.18
N THR A 90 -30.08 23.63 -2.35
CA THR A 90 -29.00 24.62 -2.29
C THR A 90 -28.12 24.32 -1.09
N LEU A 91 -26.82 24.08 -1.37
CA LEU A 91 -25.79 23.86 -0.37
C LEU A 91 -25.01 25.16 -0.18
N ASP A 92 -24.91 25.64 1.04
CA ASP A 92 -24.19 26.86 1.42
C ASP A 92 -23.05 26.58 2.43
N LYS A 93 -22.82 25.30 2.74
CA LYS A 93 -21.74 24.78 3.59
C LYS A 93 -21.27 23.41 3.11
N SER A 94 -20.13 22.95 3.60
CA SER A 94 -19.65 21.58 3.39
C SER A 94 -20.72 20.58 3.85
N THR A 95 -21.05 19.59 3.01
CA THR A 95 -22.22 18.73 3.20
C THR A 95 -21.96 17.29 2.75
N ARG A 96 -22.33 16.33 3.58
CA ARG A 96 -22.46 14.90 3.21
C ARG A 96 -23.90 14.64 2.81
N LEU A 97 -24.22 14.75 1.53
CA LEU A 97 -25.56 14.49 0.99
C LEU A 97 -25.73 13.02 0.69
N ARG A 98 -26.63 12.36 1.41
CA ARG A 98 -26.98 10.95 1.20
C ARG A 98 -28.42 10.86 0.72
N ALA A 99 -28.66 9.93 -0.22
CA ALA A 99 -29.99 9.73 -0.77
C ALA A 99 -30.29 8.27 -1.07
N VAL A 100 -31.57 7.92 -1.01
CA VAL A 100 -32.09 6.61 -1.35
C VAL A 100 -33.43 6.75 -2.08
N ALA A 101 -33.63 5.98 -3.13
CA ALA A 101 -34.92 5.93 -3.82
C ALA A 101 -35.78 4.78 -3.25
N ILE A 102 -37.04 5.07 -2.95
CA ILE A 102 -38.00 4.11 -2.40
C ILE A 102 -39.19 4.04 -3.33
N ALA A 103 -39.34 2.91 -4.03
CA ALA A 103 -40.45 2.65 -4.90
C ALA A 103 -41.64 2.03 -4.14
N PRO A 104 -42.89 2.37 -4.47
CA PRO A 104 -44.06 1.69 -3.92
C PRO A 104 -44.05 0.23 -4.34
N GLY A 105 -44.40 -0.66 -3.43
CA GLY A 105 -44.50 -2.10 -3.74
C GLY A 105 -45.61 -2.36 -4.78
N ALA A 106 -45.37 -3.26 -5.71
CA ALA A 106 -46.38 -3.66 -6.68
C ALA A 106 -47.59 -4.25 -5.95
N PRO A 107 -48.83 -3.77 -6.25
CA PRO A 107 -50.02 -4.28 -5.62
C PRO A 107 -50.21 -5.78 -5.88
N THR A 108 -50.32 -6.58 -4.85
CA THR A 108 -50.64 -8.01 -4.94
C THR A 108 -52.15 -8.21 -4.85
N ARG A 109 -52.75 -8.85 -5.89
CA ARG A 109 -54.14 -9.28 -5.87
C ARG A 109 -54.23 -10.65 -5.20
N ARG A 110 -54.95 -10.73 -4.08
CA ARG A 110 -55.43 -12.02 -3.58
C ARG A 110 -56.73 -12.36 -4.27
N GLY A 111 -57.00 -13.66 -4.51
CA GLY A 111 -58.09 -14.20 -5.33
C GLY A 111 -59.53 -13.79 -4.92
N SER A 112 -59.72 -12.95 -3.93
CA SER A 112 -61.00 -12.39 -3.47
C SER A 112 -61.28 -10.94 -3.88
N GLY A 113 -60.42 -10.35 -4.71
CA GLY A 113 -60.56 -8.93 -5.14
C GLY A 113 -59.88 -7.92 -4.24
N ASP A 114 -59.35 -8.33 -3.09
CA ASP A 114 -58.61 -7.43 -2.19
C ASP A 114 -57.22 -7.15 -2.74
N VAL A 115 -56.92 -5.87 -2.93
CA VAL A 115 -55.60 -5.36 -3.34
C VAL A 115 -54.84 -4.96 -2.08
N THR A 116 -53.79 -5.73 -1.73
CA THR A 116 -52.88 -5.33 -0.66
C THR A 116 -51.65 -4.62 -1.29
N ALA A 117 -51.21 -3.53 -0.65
CA ALA A 117 -49.96 -2.87 -0.98
C ALA A 117 -48.79 -3.91 -0.86
N GLY A 118 -48.02 -4.05 -1.91
CA GLY A 118 -46.80 -4.86 -1.84
C GLY A 118 -45.76 -4.23 -0.93
N ALA A 119 -44.70 -4.98 -0.59
CA ALA A 119 -43.57 -4.43 0.16
C ALA A 119 -42.85 -3.35 -0.69
N GLN A 120 -42.52 -2.23 -0.05
CA GLN A 120 -41.71 -1.18 -0.68
C GLN A 120 -40.37 -1.74 -1.12
N ARG A 121 -39.85 -1.31 -2.27
CA ARG A 121 -38.51 -1.64 -2.75
C ARG A 121 -37.60 -0.43 -2.55
N GLN A 122 -36.55 -0.62 -1.79
CA GLN A 122 -35.51 0.37 -1.58
C GLN A 122 -34.34 0.13 -2.54
N GLY A 123 -33.84 1.17 -3.18
CA GLY A 123 -32.61 1.17 -3.96
C GLY A 123 -31.37 1.25 -3.08
N PRO A 124 -30.18 1.22 -3.69
CA PRO A 124 -28.95 1.45 -2.95
C PRO A 124 -28.90 2.87 -2.38
N VAL A 125 -28.31 3.03 -1.21
CA VAL A 125 -27.94 4.35 -0.70
C VAL A 125 -26.78 4.88 -1.55
N ALA A 126 -26.85 6.15 -1.90
CA ALA A 126 -25.77 6.84 -2.60
C ALA A 126 -25.36 8.07 -1.80
N THR A 127 -24.06 8.32 -1.72
CA THR A 127 -23.45 9.43 -0.99
C THR A 127 -22.65 10.28 -1.96
N GLU A 128 -22.85 11.60 -1.90
CA GLU A 128 -22.01 12.58 -2.60
C GLU A 128 -21.60 13.65 -1.59
N ILE A 129 -20.32 13.97 -1.57
CA ILE A 129 -19.76 14.94 -0.64
C ILE A 129 -19.47 16.23 -1.39
N TYR A 130 -19.93 17.35 -0.84
CA TYR A 130 -19.73 18.68 -1.39
C TYR A 130 -18.98 19.52 -0.37
N LEU A 131 -17.75 19.94 -0.69
CA LEU A 131 -16.91 20.70 0.21
C LEU A 131 -16.83 22.15 -0.24
N ARG A 132 -17.27 23.07 0.63
CA ARG A 132 -17.14 24.50 0.35
C ARG A 132 -15.70 24.95 0.58
N VAL A 133 -15.17 25.73 -0.36
CA VAL A 133 -13.80 26.26 -0.31
C VAL A 133 -13.86 27.75 0.03
N ASP A 134 -13.16 28.12 1.09
CA ASP A 134 -13.02 29.53 1.50
C ASP A 134 -12.22 30.36 0.49
N ALA A 135 -12.46 31.66 0.47
CA ALA A 135 -11.80 32.60 -0.45
C ALA A 135 -10.27 32.52 -0.39
N ASN A 136 -9.70 32.25 0.77
CA ASN A 136 -8.25 32.19 0.98
C ASN A 136 -7.58 30.92 0.38
N ALA A 137 -8.36 29.88 0.04
CA ALA A 137 -7.86 28.65 -0.56
C ALA A 137 -8.17 28.49 -2.06
N GLN A 138 -9.15 29.24 -2.61
CA GLN A 138 -9.69 29.03 -3.97
C GLN A 138 -8.64 28.98 -5.09
N SER A 139 -7.53 29.70 -4.93
CA SER A 139 -6.46 29.79 -5.95
C SER A 139 -5.44 28.67 -5.86
N PHE A 140 -5.56 27.75 -4.90
CA PHE A 140 -4.60 26.66 -4.74
C PHE A 140 -4.63 25.71 -5.93
N THR A 141 -3.45 25.47 -6.47
CA THR A 141 -3.21 24.53 -7.57
C THR A 141 -1.96 23.70 -7.29
N SER A 142 -1.94 22.48 -7.82
CA SER A 142 -0.80 21.57 -7.72
C SER A 142 -0.62 20.79 -9.02
N HIS A 143 0.62 20.44 -9.35
CA HIS A 143 0.88 19.43 -10.39
C HIS A 143 0.63 18.00 -9.89
N LEU A 144 0.58 17.80 -8.55
CA LEU A 144 0.18 16.54 -7.92
C LEU A 144 -1.33 16.48 -7.70
N PRO A 145 -1.90 15.30 -7.50
CA PRO A 145 -3.25 15.16 -6.96
C PRO A 145 -3.43 15.89 -5.63
N ILE A 146 -4.60 16.48 -5.42
CA ILE A 146 -5.00 17.07 -4.14
C ILE A 146 -5.95 16.10 -3.45
N VAL A 147 -5.63 15.70 -2.22
CA VAL A 147 -6.48 14.88 -1.36
C VAL A 147 -7.07 15.77 -0.29
N LEU A 148 -8.39 15.86 -0.27
CA LEU A 148 -9.15 16.59 0.75
C LEU A 148 -9.76 15.59 1.73
N ILE A 149 -9.50 15.78 3.01
CA ILE A 149 -10.10 15.00 4.09
C ILE A 149 -10.89 15.95 4.97
N HIS A 150 -12.16 15.60 5.26
CA HIS A 150 -13.04 16.41 6.08
C HIS A 150 -13.67 15.57 7.19
N LEU A 151 -13.44 15.94 8.44
CA LEU A 151 -13.92 15.19 9.60
C LEU A 151 -15.36 15.51 9.98
N PHE A 152 -15.93 16.61 9.43
CA PHE A 152 -17.27 17.11 9.81
C PHE A 152 -17.40 17.19 11.33
N GLU A 153 -18.52 16.75 11.90
CA GLU A 153 -18.81 16.77 13.32
C GLU A 153 -17.99 15.76 14.16
N SER A 154 -17.18 14.92 13.50
CA SER A 154 -16.38 13.89 14.20
C SER A 154 -15.25 14.48 15.06
N GLY A 155 -14.93 15.76 14.88
CA GLY A 155 -13.94 16.48 15.68
C GLY A 155 -12.50 16.15 15.32
N THR A 156 -11.59 16.40 16.26
CA THR A 156 -10.14 16.20 16.03
C THR A 156 -9.73 14.75 16.23
N LEU A 157 -8.72 14.31 15.44
CA LEU A 157 -8.14 12.98 15.58
C LEU A 157 -7.27 12.88 16.85
N ASP A 158 -7.53 11.87 17.67
CA ASP A 158 -6.65 11.55 18.78
C ASP A 158 -5.28 11.08 18.25
N PRO A 159 -4.18 11.77 18.58
CA PRO A 159 -2.83 11.36 18.14
C PRO A 159 -2.42 9.95 18.57
N PHE A 160 -3.05 9.40 19.60
CA PHE A 160 -2.74 8.07 20.14
C PHE A 160 -3.89 7.07 20.00
N GLY A 161 -5.05 7.51 19.51
CA GLY A 161 -6.18 6.65 19.19
C GLY A 161 -5.83 5.65 18.07
N THR A 162 -6.45 4.49 18.15
CA THR A 162 -6.33 3.42 17.13
C THR A 162 -7.65 3.17 16.40
N GLU A 163 -8.75 3.68 16.96
CA GLU A 163 -10.07 3.58 16.37
C GLU A 163 -10.21 4.52 15.18
N HIS A 164 -10.88 4.05 14.15
CA HIS A 164 -11.21 4.87 12.99
C HIS A 164 -12.29 5.90 13.34
N VAL A 165 -12.00 7.15 13.00
CA VAL A 165 -12.97 8.26 13.04
C VAL A 165 -13.63 8.36 11.66
N ASP A 166 -14.96 8.51 11.62
CA ASP A 166 -15.71 8.67 10.36
C ASP A 166 -15.40 10.02 9.72
N ALA A 167 -15.08 10.00 8.44
CA ALA A 167 -14.68 11.18 7.67
C ALA A 167 -15.06 11.04 6.20
N ALA A 168 -14.77 12.07 5.44
CA ALA A 168 -14.88 12.08 3.99
C ALA A 168 -13.53 12.27 3.33
N LEU A 169 -13.33 11.66 2.16
CA LEU A 169 -12.15 11.84 1.33
C LEU A 169 -12.57 12.19 -0.09
N GLN A 170 -11.98 13.25 -0.64
CA GLN A 170 -12.06 13.57 -2.06
C GLN A 170 -10.67 13.62 -2.69
N VAL A 171 -10.58 13.19 -3.93
CA VAL A 171 -9.36 13.29 -4.74
C VAL A 171 -9.65 14.17 -5.95
N LEU A 172 -8.86 15.23 -6.09
CA LEU A 172 -8.86 16.10 -7.25
C LEU A 172 -7.60 15.78 -8.06
N GLU A 173 -7.76 15.11 -9.19
CA GLU A 173 -6.64 14.70 -10.05
C GLU A 173 -6.23 15.81 -11.03
N PRO A 174 -4.94 15.82 -11.44
CA PRO A 174 -4.46 16.78 -12.43
C PRO A 174 -5.20 16.65 -13.77
N GLN A 175 -5.76 17.75 -14.21
CA GLN A 175 -6.32 17.89 -15.57
C GLN A 175 -5.43 18.83 -16.36
N SER A 176 -4.94 18.37 -17.52
CA SER A 176 -3.95 19.13 -18.32
C SER A 176 -2.70 19.54 -17.51
N GLY A 177 -2.25 18.66 -16.60
CA GLY A 177 -1.02 18.85 -15.79
C GLY A 177 -1.21 19.65 -14.49
N SER A 178 -2.44 20.00 -14.10
CA SER A 178 -2.70 20.74 -12.86
C SER A 178 -4.00 20.29 -12.19
N SER A 179 -3.92 19.99 -10.90
CA SER A 179 -5.07 19.86 -10.00
C SER A 179 -5.46 21.23 -9.47
N ARG A 180 -6.74 21.47 -9.31
CA ARG A 180 -7.29 22.69 -8.68
C ARG A 180 -8.10 22.30 -7.47
N ILE A 181 -7.99 23.10 -6.41
CA ILE A 181 -8.76 22.84 -5.18
C ILE A 181 -10.27 23.03 -5.39
N VAL A 182 -10.68 23.79 -6.39
CA VAL A 182 -12.08 23.96 -6.79
C VAL A 182 -12.34 23.16 -8.07
N GLY A 183 -13.20 22.13 -7.97
CA GLY A 183 -13.51 21.23 -9.09
C GLY A 183 -14.31 19.99 -8.70
N ARG A 184 -14.56 19.12 -9.67
CA ARG A 184 -15.23 17.82 -9.43
C ARG A 184 -14.21 16.80 -8.97
N ALA A 185 -14.60 15.99 -7.99
CA ALA A 185 -13.76 14.91 -7.47
C ALA A 185 -13.65 13.77 -8.48
N ALA A 186 -12.44 13.25 -8.69
CA ALA A 186 -12.20 12.01 -9.41
C ALA A 186 -12.57 10.79 -8.54
N LEU A 187 -12.38 10.90 -7.23
CA LEU A 187 -12.89 9.99 -6.22
C LEU A 187 -13.57 10.79 -5.12
N ASP A 188 -14.71 10.31 -4.70
CA ASP A 188 -15.45 10.72 -3.52
C ASP A 188 -15.79 9.48 -2.69
N SER A 189 -15.49 9.50 -1.39
CA SER A 189 -15.73 8.35 -0.52
C SER A 189 -15.90 8.74 0.93
N ARG A 190 -16.77 8.01 1.62
CA ARG A 190 -16.69 7.90 3.08
C ARG A 190 -15.42 7.15 3.44
N ILE A 191 -14.81 7.51 4.56
CA ILE A 191 -13.60 6.86 5.07
C ILE A 191 -13.65 6.70 6.59
N GLY A 192 -12.92 5.68 7.07
CA GLY A 192 -12.40 5.64 8.42
C GLY A 192 -10.96 6.17 8.43
N ILE A 193 -10.61 7.02 9.39
CA ILE A 193 -9.25 7.58 9.50
C ILE A 193 -8.79 7.59 10.95
N HIS A 194 -7.50 7.29 11.17
CA HIS A 194 -6.85 7.50 12.47
C HIS A 194 -5.37 7.87 12.29
N VAL A 195 -4.77 8.46 13.34
CA VAL A 195 -3.33 8.72 13.36
C VAL A 195 -2.58 7.42 13.58
N ARG A 196 -1.58 7.14 12.70
CA ARG A 196 -0.79 5.92 12.76
C ARG A 196 0.69 6.16 13.10
N GLY A 197 1.39 5.06 13.30
CA GLY A 197 2.82 5.00 13.60
C GLY A 197 3.09 4.73 15.09
N ALA A 198 4.35 4.49 15.43
CA ALA A 198 4.80 4.37 16.82
C ALA A 198 5.45 5.68 17.28
N THR A 199 6.70 5.91 16.88
CA THR A 199 7.44 7.12 17.25
C THR A 199 6.94 8.36 16.48
N SER A 200 6.49 8.19 15.23
CA SER A 200 5.99 9.26 14.36
C SER A 200 4.71 9.93 14.87
N ARG A 201 3.95 9.29 15.75
CA ARG A 201 2.80 9.92 16.43
C ARG A 201 3.16 11.16 17.24
N ASN A 202 4.42 11.27 17.68
CA ASN A 202 4.91 12.44 18.40
C ASN A 202 5.34 13.59 17.46
N SER A 203 5.47 13.34 16.16
CA SER A 203 5.77 14.40 15.18
C SER A 203 4.61 15.39 15.08
N PRO A 204 4.88 16.70 14.91
CA PRO A 204 3.83 17.68 14.63
C PRO A 204 3.03 17.33 13.36
N LYS A 205 3.71 16.90 12.30
CA LYS A 205 3.09 16.36 11.10
C LYS A 205 2.80 14.88 11.30
N LYS A 206 1.52 14.54 11.29
CA LYS A 206 1.04 13.17 11.55
C LYS A 206 1.01 12.35 10.26
N GLN A 207 1.02 11.04 10.43
CA GLN A 207 0.73 10.06 9.39
C GLN A 207 -0.63 9.44 9.68
N TYR A 208 -1.35 9.03 8.63
CA TYR A 208 -2.71 8.55 8.77
C TYR A 208 -2.87 7.16 8.14
N ALA A 209 -3.67 6.31 8.79
CA ALA A 209 -4.31 5.18 8.15
C ALA A 209 -5.67 5.63 7.63
N VAL A 210 -6.00 5.22 6.43
CA VAL A 210 -7.25 5.55 5.75
C VAL A 210 -7.86 4.26 5.24
N GLU A 211 -9.14 4.06 5.56
CA GLU A 211 -9.95 2.93 5.11
C GLU A 211 -11.14 3.47 4.33
N LEU A 212 -11.23 3.13 3.04
CA LEU A 212 -12.38 3.51 2.22
C LEU A 212 -13.60 2.67 2.63
N ARG A 213 -14.76 3.33 2.77
CA ARG A 213 -16.00 2.70 3.23
C ARG A 213 -17.12 2.82 2.22
N ASP A 214 -17.97 1.81 2.20
CA ASP A 214 -19.16 1.84 1.37
C ASP A 214 -20.22 2.86 1.87
N ASP A 215 -21.26 3.02 1.07
CA ASP A 215 -22.30 4.01 1.36
C ASP A 215 -23.37 3.52 2.34
N ALA A 216 -23.47 2.22 2.62
CA ALA A 216 -24.63 1.67 3.34
C ALA A 216 -24.27 1.11 4.71
N GLU A 217 -23.22 0.30 4.81
CA GLU A 217 -23.00 -0.61 5.94
C GLU A 217 -21.70 -0.34 6.71
N ASP A 218 -20.97 0.73 6.38
CA ASP A 218 -19.64 1.02 6.93
C ASP A 218 -18.62 -0.11 6.75
N THR A 219 -18.83 -0.95 5.74
CA THR A 219 -17.90 -2.00 5.35
C THR A 219 -16.83 -1.48 4.38
N ASP A 220 -15.78 -2.27 4.20
CA ASP A 220 -14.69 -1.96 3.30
C ASP A 220 -15.17 -1.73 1.87
N ARG A 221 -14.66 -0.66 1.25
CA ARG A 221 -14.87 -0.35 -0.15
C ARG A 221 -13.56 -0.45 -0.91
N ASP A 222 -13.37 -1.53 -1.63
CA ASP A 222 -12.23 -1.66 -2.52
C ASP A 222 -12.34 -0.70 -3.71
N TYR A 223 -11.36 0.19 -3.86
CA TYR A 223 -11.31 1.16 -4.96
C TYR A 223 -9.86 1.43 -5.42
N PRO A 224 -9.62 1.64 -6.75
CA PRO A 224 -8.30 1.98 -7.27
C PRO A 224 -7.96 3.45 -6.96
N LEU A 225 -7.22 3.71 -5.90
CA LEU A 225 -6.86 5.06 -5.48
C LEU A 225 -5.61 5.55 -6.24
N LEU A 226 -5.73 6.69 -6.92
CA LEU A 226 -4.67 7.30 -7.74
C LEU A 226 -4.02 6.31 -8.72
N GLY A 227 -4.83 5.44 -9.33
CA GLY A 227 -4.36 4.44 -10.29
C GLY A 227 -3.57 3.27 -9.68
N LEU A 228 -3.53 3.15 -8.36
CA LEU A 228 -3.04 1.94 -7.68
C LEU A 228 -4.13 0.86 -7.69
N PRO A 229 -3.76 -0.43 -7.62
CA PRO A 229 -4.74 -1.51 -7.58
C PRO A 229 -5.75 -1.37 -6.44
N SER A 230 -6.96 -1.80 -6.72
CA SER A 230 -8.12 -1.68 -5.85
C SER A 230 -7.89 -2.31 -4.47
N ASN A 231 -8.20 -1.57 -3.43
CA ASN A 231 -8.22 -1.98 -2.03
C ASN A 231 -8.91 -0.91 -1.18
N SER A 232 -9.32 -1.24 0.04
CA SER A 232 -9.91 -0.30 1.00
C SER A 232 -8.84 0.44 1.83
N ASP A 233 -7.73 -0.21 2.13
CA ASP A 233 -6.73 0.23 3.11
C ASP A 233 -5.53 0.95 2.51
N TRP A 234 -5.26 2.16 3.02
CA TRP A 234 -4.21 3.05 2.53
C TRP A 234 -3.47 3.74 3.68
N VAL A 235 -2.27 4.22 3.38
CA VAL A 235 -1.46 4.99 4.32
C VAL A 235 -1.07 6.32 3.68
N LEU A 236 -1.37 7.42 4.35
CA LEU A 236 -0.80 8.73 4.06
C LEU A 236 0.42 8.93 4.96
N SER A 237 1.59 8.89 4.37
CA SER A 237 2.88 8.93 5.07
C SER A 237 3.69 10.16 4.66
N ASP A 238 4.21 10.87 5.64
CA ASP A 238 5.26 11.87 5.45
C ASP A 238 6.14 11.93 6.69
N PRO A 239 7.24 11.21 6.72
CA PRO A 239 8.19 11.20 7.82
C PRO A 239 9.19 12.37 7.76
N ILE A 240 8.73 13.59 7.49
CA ILE A 240 9.55 14.81 7.26
C ILE A 240 10.61 15.05 8.35
N ALA A 241 10.38 14.55 9.57
CA ALA A 241 11.35 14.67 10.65
C ALA A 241 12.70 14.00 10.32
N TYR A 242 12.67 12.95 9.50
CA TYR A 242 13.84 12.16 9.09
C TYR A 242 14.06 12.13 7.59
N ASP A 243 13.01 12.18 6.78
CA ASP A 243 13.10 12.16 5.33
C ASP A 243 12.72 13.51 4.72
N ARG A 244 13.70 14.40 4.54
CA ARG A 244 13.50 15.68 3.85
C ARG A 244 13.80 15.60 2.35
N ALA A 245 14.31 14.46 1.86
CA ALA A 245 14.28 14.17 0.44
C ALA A 245 12.85 13.79 -0.03
N LEU A 246 11.96 13.43 0.89
CA LEU A 246 10.54 13.10 0.68
C LEU A 246 10.29 11.85 -0.16
N ILE A 247 11.34 11.09 -0.50
CA ILE A 247 11.26 9.94 -1.44
C ILE A 247 11.89 8.65 -0.91
N ARG A 248 12.50 8.61 0.31
CA ARG A 248 13.27 7.44 0.77
C ARG A 248 12.43 6.15 0.82
N ASN A 249 11.22 6.22 1.36
CA ASN A 249 10.31 5.07 1.36
C ASN A 249 9.95 4.64 -0.07
N ALA A 250 9.52 5.58 -0.91
CA ALA A 250 9.15 5.31 -2.30
C ALA A 250 10.32 4.71 -3.10
N LEU A 251 11.54 5.22 -2.91
CA LEU A 251 12.76 4.70 -3.54
C LEU A 251 13.06 3.26 -3.11
N ALA A 252 13.04 2.96 -1.80
CA ALA A 252 13.30 1.61 -1.30
C ALA A 252 12.26 0.60 -1.84
N PHE A 253 10.99 1.00 -1.88
CA PHE A 253 9.92 0.16 -2.42
C PHE A 253 10.07 -0.04 -3.94
N ALA A 254 10.45 1.01 -4.68
CA ALA A 254 10.72 0.90 -6.10
C ALA A 254 11.90 -0.05 -6.40
N LEU A 255 12.97 0.01 -5.61
CA LEU A 255 14.12 -0.91 -5.73
C LEU A 255 13.69 -2.36 -5.49
N SER A 256 12.85 -2.62 -4.46
CA SER A 256 12.31 -3.96 -4.18
C SER A 256 11.45 -4.49 -5.33
N ASN A 257 10.52 -3.67 -5.83
CA ASN A 257 9.63 -4.05 -6.93
C ASN A 257 10.42 -4.35 -8.22
N ARG A 258 11.50 -3.59 -8.51
CA ARG A 258 12.33 -3.80 -9.70
C ARG A 258 13.06 -5.14 -9.73
N ILE A 259 13.36 -5.71 -8.58
CA ILE A 259 13.98 -7.05 -8.50
C ILE A 259 12.97 -8.18 -8.35
N GLY A 260 11.67 -7.87 -8.55
CA GLY A 260 10.58 -8.84 -8.49
C GLY A 260 10.13 -9.21 -7.07
N ARG A 261 10.48 -8.40 -6.06
CA ARG A 261 9.99 -8.55 -4.67
C ARG A 261 8.95 -7.49 -4.39
N TYR A 262 7.70 -7.90 -4.24
CA TYR A 262 6.64 -6.97 -3.92
C TYR A 262 7.02 -6.09 -2.71
N ALA A 263 6.84 -4.81 -2.87
CA ALA A 263 6.82 -3.81 -1.83
C ALA A 263 5.66 -2.84 -2.12
N PRO A 264 5.14 -2.14 -1.11
CA PRO A 264 4.03 -1.22 -1.29
C PRO A 264 4.29 -0.22 -2.42
N ARG A 265 3.34 -0.08 -3.32
CA ARG A 265 3.38 0.94 -4.36
C ARG A 265 2.99 2.29 -3.78
N THR A 266 3.46 3.35 -4.38
CA THR A 266 3.29 4.71 -3.85
C THR A 266 2.77 5.67 -4.90
N ARG A 267 2.10 6.75 -4.44
CA ARG A 267 1.77 7.95 -5.21
C ARG A 267 2.02 9.17 -4.35
N PHE A 268 2.40 10.26 -4.97
CA PHE A 268 2.57 11.55 -4.29
C PHE A 268 1.31 12.38 -4.40
N ALA A 269 0.97 13.09 -3.33
CA ALA A 269 -0.20 13.96 -3.26
C ALA A 269 0.04 15.15 -2.32
N GLU A 270 -0.73 16.19 -2.48
CA GLU A 270 -0.83 17.27 -1.49
C GLU A 270 -2.17 17.13 -0.72
N VAL A 271 -2.10 17.23 0.60
CA VAL A 271 -3.22 16.89 1.49
C VAL A 271 -3.72 18.11 2.23
N PHE A 272 -5.03 18.25 2.29
CA PHE A 272 -5.76 19.14 3.21
C PHE A 272 -6.57 18.29 4.19
N LEU A 273 -6.58 18.70 5.45
CA LEU A 273 -7.40 18.09 6.49
C LEU A 273 -8.22 19.17 7.18
N VAL A 274 -9.53 19.09 7.06
CA VAL A 274 -10.48 19.95 7.76
C VAL A 274 -10.96 19.18 8.99
N ASP A 275 -10.59 19.66 10.17
CA ASP A 275 -10.84 19.03 11.47
C ASP A 275 -11.92 19.75 12.29
N ASP A 276 -12.75 20.52 11.60
CA ASP A 276 -13.96 21.17 12.11
C ASP A 276 -15.10 21.05 11.09
N ASP A 277 -16.27 21.65 11.36
CA ASP A 277 -17.41 21.73 10.44
C ASP A 277 -17.27 22.81 9.37
N GLY A 278 -16.10 23.41 9.26
CA GLY A 278 -15.89 24.59 8.43
C GLY A 278 -15.67 24.29 6.96
N ASP A 279 -15.33 25.36 6.27
CA ASP A 279 -14.92 25.30 4.87
C ASP A 279 -13.48 24.85 4.74
N VAL A 280 -13.10 24.39 3.54
CA VAL A 280 -11.69 24.11 3.20
C VAL A 280 -10.94 25.43 3.12
N ARG A 281 -10.01 25.67 4.04
CA ARG A 281 -9.21 26.89 4.15
C ARG A 281 -7.73 26.62 3.87
N ALA A 282 -6.97 27.67 3.59
CA ALA A 282 -5.52 27.57 3.37
C ALA A 282 -4.79 26.97 4.60
N GLU A 283 -5.28 27.21 5.81
CA GLU A 283 -4.72 26.69 7.07
C GLU A 283 -4.87 25.16 7.20
N ASN A 284 -5.84 24.58 6.51
CA ASN A 284 -6.06 23.13 6.48
C ASN A 284 -5.00 22.38 5.62
N PHE A 285 -4.17 23.10 4.87
CA PHE A 285 -3.10 22.49 4.09
C PHE A 285 -2.10 21.80 4.99
N LEU A 286 -1.99 20.48 4.86
CA LEU A 286 -1.00 19.68 5.58
C LEU A 286 0.32 19.51 4.82
N GLY A 287 0.34 19.78 3.50
CA GLY A 287 1.53 19.67 2.68
C GLY A 287 1.58 18.39 1.85
N PHE A 288 2.79 18.01 1.47
CA PHE A 288 3.10 16.82 0.69
C PHE A 288 2.92 15.54 1.52
N PHE A 289 2.37 14.50 0.90
CA PHE A 289 2.29 13.14 1.45
C PHE A 289 2.57 12.10 0.37
N THR A 290 3.13 10.99 0.80
CA THR A 290 3.20 9.77 0.01
C THR A 290 2.00 8.89 0.38
N LEU A 291 1.10 8.64 -0.56
CA LEU A 291 0.09 7.58 -0.46
C LEU A 291 0.80 6.25 -0.67
N ILE A 292 0.61 5.32 0.26
CA ILE A 292 1.28 4.01 0.30
C ILE A 292 0.22 2.92 0.47
N GLU A 293 0.36 1.81 -0.26
CA GLU A 293 -0.41 0.59 0.01
C GLU A 293 -0.11 0.08 1.42
N LYS A 294 -1.13 -0.20 2.21
CA LYS A 294 -0.96 -0.94 3.46
C LYS A 294 -0.48 -2.36 3.15
N ILE A 295 0.50 -2.87 3.90
CA ILE A 295 0.88 -4.28 3.79
C ILE A 295 -0.29 -5.11 4.34
N ASP A 296 -0.94 -5.83 3.45
CA ASP A 296 -2.09 -6.67 3.74
C ASP A 296 -2.20 -7.81 2.72
N ARG A 297 -3.09 -8.76 3.01
CA ARG A 297 -3.44 -9.85 2.11
C ARG A 297 -4.35 -9.37 0.98
N ALA A 298 -3.83 -9.32 -0.22
CA ALA A 298 -4.61 -9.10 -1.44
C ALA A 298 -3.89 -9.70 -2.64
N SER A 299 -4.62 -9.99 -3.73
CA SER A 299 -4.03 -10.54 -4.96
C SER A 299 -2.92 -9.66 -5.53
N GLU A 300 -3.10 -8.35 -5.43
CA GLU A 300 -2.17 -7.34 -5.94
C GLU A 300 -1.18 -6.82 -4.88
N ARG A 301 -1.26 -7.29 -3.63
CA ARG A 301 -0.35 -6.95 -2.53
C ARG A 301 0.41 -8.19 -2.08
N VAL A 302 0.32 -8.59 -0.82
CA VAL A 302 0.86 -9.87 -0.36
C VAL A 302 -0.13 -10.97 -0.73
N ASN A 303 0.14 -11.63 -1.84
CA ASN A 303 -0.75 -12.64 -2.40
C ASN A 303 -0.55 -13.99 -1.70
N VAL A 304 -1.21 -14.15 -0.56
CA VAL A 304 -1.28 -15.43 0.16
C VAL A 304 -2.74 -15.90 0.26
N SER A 305 -2.94 -17.21 0.30
CA SER A 305 -4.26 -17.82 0.44
C SER A 305 -4.95 -17.36 1.72
N ARG A 306 -6.29 -17.35 1.70
CA ARG A 306 -7.07 -17.08 2.92
C ARG A 306 -6.85 -18.21 3.94
N LEU A 307 -6.46 -17.89 5.16
CA LEU A 307 -6.41 -18.81 6.29
C LEU A 307 -7.77 -18.78 7.02
N ALA A 308 -8.68 -19.65 6.62
CA ALA A 308 -10.00 -19.72 7.22
C ALA A 308 -9.92 -20.21 8.68
N ALA A 309 -10.84 -19.77 9.55
CA ALA A 309 -10.91 -20.22 10.95
C ALA A 309 -11.02 -21.75 11.10
N SER A 310 -11.68 -22.39 10.14
CA SER A 310 -11.84 -23.85 10.10
C SER A 310 -10.61 -24.64 9.60
N ALA A 311 -9.53 -23.94 9.19
CA ALA A 311 -8.31 -24.60 8.70
C ALA A 311 -7.48 -25.14 9.87
N ALA A 312 -7.74 -26.37 10.30
CA ALA A 312 -7.02 -27.01 11.41
C ALA A 312 -5.93 -27.99 10.96
N ASP A 313 -6.08 -28.58 9.77
CA ASP A 313 -5.22 -29.65 9.28
C ASP A 313 -4.52 -29.31 7.95
N PRO A 314 -3.36 -29.94 7.66
CA PRO A 314 -2.74 -29.86 6.34
C PRO A 314 -3.68 -30.40 5.22
N PRO A 315 -3.70 -29.75 4.01
CA PRO A 315 -2.82 -28.63 3.63
C PRO A 315 -3.35 -27.26 4.06
N ALA A 316 -4.59 -27.14 4.55
CA ALA A 316 -5.27 -25.87 4.78
C ALA A 316 -4.56 -24.98 5.81
N VAL A 317 -4.01 -25.57 6.88
CA VAL A 317 -3.30 -24.83 7.96
C VAL A 317 -1.88 -24.40 7.58
N THR A 318 -1.31 -24.93 6.46
CA THR A 318 0.13 -24.81 6.18
C THR A 318 0.58 -23.45 5.67
N GLY A 319 -0.27 -22.44 5.62
CA GLY A 319 0.08 -21.09 5.15
C GLY A 319 -1.15 -20.21 4.95
N GLY A 320 -0.91 -19.07 4.37
CA GLY A 320 -1.89 -18.00 4.26
C GLY A 320 -1.78 -17.03 5.43
N PHE A 321 -0.55 -16.63 5.80
CA PHE A 321 -0.34 -15.68 6.88
C PHE A 321 0.76 -14.66 6.56
N ILE A 322 0.66 -13.51 7.20
CA ILE A 322 1.64 -12.42 7.18
C ILE A 322 1.99 -12.08 8.62
N LEU A 323 3.27 -12.03 8.92
CA LEU A 323 3.83 -11.72 10.24
C LEU A 323 4.76 -10.52 10.15
N ARG A 324 5.01 -9.87 11.28
CA ARG A 324 6.05 -8.86 11.41
C ARG A 324 6.79 -8.94 12.74
N ILE A 325 8.01 -8.40 12.73
CA ILE A 325 8.76 -8.02 13.92
C ILE A 325 8.69 -6.51 14.00
N ASP A 326 8.04 -5.96 15.01
CA ASP A 326 7.89 -4.52 15.16
C ASP A 326 7.75 -4.13 16.63
N LYS A 327 7.72 -2.80 16.89
CA LYS A 327 7.39 -2.23 18.20
C LYS A 327 5.95 -2.57 18.58
N GLY A 328 5.67 -2.57 19.88
CA GLY A 328 4.35 -2.87 20.42
C GLY A 328 4.26 -4.25 21.05
N THR A 329 3.04 -4.67 21.39
CA THR A 329 2.79 -5.96 22.04
C THR A 329 2.89 -7.10 21.03
N PRO A 330 3.76 -8.09 21.25
CA PRO A 330 3.82 -9.26 20.38
C PRO A 330 2.64 -10.20 20.64
N ASP A 331 2.26 -10.97 19.61
CA ASP A 331 1.22 -11.99 19.73
C ASP A 331 1.77 -13.33 20.19
N PHE A 332 2.98 -13.70 19.76
CA PHE A 332 3.65 -14.95 20.16
C PHE A 332 5.17 -14.89 20.01
N ASN A 333 5.86 -15.92 20.53
CA ASN A 333 7.31 -16.12 20.32
C ASN A 333 7.56 -17.41 19.56
N ALA A 334 8.44 -17.36 18.54
CA ALA A 334 8.94 -18.55 17.86
C ALA A 334 10.38 -18.34 17.39
N ALA A 335 11.19 -19.38 17.50
CA ALA A 335 12.62 -19.38 17.17
C ALA A 335 13.38 -18.16 17.75
N GLY A 336 13.05 -17.80 19.00
CA GLY A 336 13.69 -16.71 19.73
C GLY A 336 13.33 -15.30 19.27
N ARG A 337 12.26 -15.14 18.48
CA ARG A 337 11.76 -13.83 18.04
C ARG A 337 10.32 -13.63 18.48
N TRP A 338 10.04 -12.41 18.92
CA TRP A 338 8.69 -11.95 19.21
C TRP A 338 8.02 -11.48 17.91
N LEU A 339 6.86 -12.03 17.59
CA LEU A 339 6.16 -11.87 16.32
C LEU A 339 4.77 -11.29 16.55
N GLN A 340 4.32 -10.50 15.58
CA GLN A 340 2.96 -9.97 15.51
C GLN A 340 2.31 -10.46 14.21
N PHE A 341 1.00 -10.75 14.27
CA PHE A 341 0.22 -10.97 13.07
C PHE A 341 -0.06 -9.66 12.33
N VAL A 342 -0.07 -9.72 11.02
CA VAL A 342 -0.62 -8.72 10.12
C VAL A 342 -1.85 -9.30 9.44
N TYR A 343 -1.77 -10.58 9.06
CA TYR A 343 -2.87 -11.38 8.55
C TYR A 343 -2.70 -12.85 8.97
N PRO A 344 -3.74 -13.53 9.46
CA PRO A 344 -5.05 -13.00 9.84
C PRO A 344 -4.95 -11.89 10.88
N ASP A 345 -6.05 -11.16 11.10
CA ASP A 345 -6.09 -10.10 12.12
C ASP A 345 -5.66 -10.62 13.49
N PRO A 346 -4.83 -9.86 14.25
CA PRO A 346 -4.37 -10.29 15.58
C PRO A 346 -5.51 -10.63 16.55
N GLU A 347 -6.64 -9.93 16.48
CA GLU A 347 -7.79 -10.21 17.34
C GLU A 347 -8.47 -11.53 16.97
N GLU A 348 -8.62 -11.78 15.66
CA GLU A 348 -9.09 -13.09 15.18
C GLU A 348 -8.19 -14.24 15.66
N MET A 349 -6.85 -14.04 15.64
CA MET A 349 -5.91 -15.08 16.03
C MET A 349 -5.90 -15.40 17.53
N ARG A 350 -6.49 -14.53 18.37
CA ARG A 350 -6.68 -14.79 19.81
C ARG A 350 -7.89 -15.67 20.11
N ALA A 351 -8.76 -15.89 19.15
CA ALA A 351 -9.94 -16.74 19.33
C ALA A 351 -9.52 -18.21 19.53
N PRO A 352 -10.15 -18.96 20.46
CA PRO A 352 -9.76 -20.34 20.77
C PRO A 352 -9.75 -21.29 19.57
N GLU A 353 -10.64 -21.09 18.61
CA GLU A 353 -10.71 -21.86 17.37
C GLU A 353 -9.51 -21.69 16.45
N ARG A 354 -8.70 -20.63 16.67
CA ARG A 354 -7.46 -20.36 15.94
C ARG A 354 -6.23 -21.08 16.52
N SER A 355 -6.35 -21.75 17.68
CA SER A 355 -5.23 -22.46 18.32
C SER A 355 -4.48 -23.42 17.38
N PRO A 356 -5.12 -24.24 16.54
CA PRO A 356 -4.39 -25.10 15.62
C PRO A 356 -3.52 -24.36 14.61
N GLN A 357 -3.97 -23.19 14.14
CA GLN A 357 -3.19 -22.34 13.24
C GLN A 357 -1.99 -21.74 13.95
N LEU A 358 -2.18 -21.18 15.15
CA LEU A 358 -1.08 -20.61 15.95
C LEU A 358 -0.04 -21.68 16.28
N GLU A 359 -0.47 -22.87 16.68
CA GLU A 359 0.42 -24.01 16.97
C GLU A 359 1.24 -24.42 15.73
N PHE A 360 0.57 -24.54 14.58
CA PHE A 360 1.26 -24.85 13.33
C PHE A 360 2.30 -23.77 12.96
N ILE A 361 1.92 -22.48 13.01
CA ILE A 361 2.80 -21.37 12.66
C ILE A 361 4.02 -21.34 13.58
N ALA A 362 3.81 -21.45 14.89
CA ALA A 362 4.88 -21.47 15.88
C ALA A 362 5.80 -22.69 15.69
N ALA A 363 5.24 -23.88 15.48
CA ALA A 363 6.00 -25.11 15.24
C ALA A 363 6.84 -25.01 13.95
N PHE A 364 6.26 -24.48 12.86
CA PHE A 364 6.96 -24.30 11.60
C PHE A 364 8.16 -23.34 11.74
N ILE A 365 7.98 -22.19 12.39
CA ILE A 365 9.05 -21.20 12.61
C ILE A 365 10.10 -21.75 13.56
N ASN A 366 9.71 -22.48 14.62
CA ASN A 366 10.64 -23.16 15.52
C ASN A 366 11.47 -24.22 14.77
N GLY A 367 10.84 -24.98 13.85
CA GLY A 367 11.53 -25.94 13.00
C GLY A 367 12.59 -25.27 12.10
N PHE A 368 12.25 -24.13 11.51
CA PHE A 368 13.23 -23.30 10.81
C PHE A 368 14.40 -22.91 11.70
N GLY A 369 14.11 -22.36 12.88
CA GLY A 369 15.15 -21.95 13.84
C GLY A 369 16.05 -23.08 14.29
N GLN A 370 15.49 -24.28 14.53
CA GLN A 370 16.23 -25.49 14.88
C GLN A 370 17.14 -25.93 13.72
N ALA A 371 16.61 -25.99 12.50
CA ALA A 371 17.38 -26.34 11.31
C ALA A 371 18.55 -25.36 11.10
N ALA A 372 18.28 -24.05 11.10
CA ALA A 372 19.31 -23.03 10.89
C ALA A 372 20.39 -22.96 11.99
N SER A 373 20.05 -23.42 13.20
CA SER A 373 20.98 -23.45 14.33
C SER A 373 21.85 -24.71 14.40
N ALA A 374 21.38 -25.82 13.84
CA ALA A 374 22.01 -27.12 13.94
C ALA A 374 23.30 -27.23 13.11
N ALA A 375 24.13 -28.24 13.42
CA ALA A 375 25.26 -28.62 12.59
C ALA A 375 24.74 -29.13 11.22
N GLY A 376 25.37 -28.68 10.13
CA GLY A 376 24.94 -29.03 8.76
C GLY A 376 23.62 -28.38 8.35
N PHE A 377 23.11 -27.42 9.14
CA PHE A 377 21.92 -26.62 8.84
C PHE A 377 20.65 -27.46 8.56
N THR A 378 20.54 -28.61 9.21
CA THR A 378 19.43 -29.54 9.08
C THR A 378 18.68 -29.73 10.40
N HIS A 379 17.38 -29.78 10.31
CA HIS A 379 16.50 -30.01 11.47
C HIS A 379 16.78 -31.37 12.13
N PRO A 380 17.06 -31.44 13.44
CA PRO A 380 17.57 -32.65 14.10
C PRO A 380 16.66 -33.89 13.95
N SER A 381 15.35 -33.71 13.96
CA SER A 381 14.41 -34.83 13.90
C SER A 381 13.92 -35.15 12.49
N SER A 382 13.70 -34.15 11.62
CA SER A 382 13.15 -34.37 10.27
C SER A 382 14.23 -34.50 9.19
N GLY A 383 15.48 -34.09 9.46
CA GLY A 383 16.56 -34.04 8.48
C GLY A 383 16.39 -32.96 7.40
N LEU A 384 15.37 -32.12 7.51
CA LEU A 384 15.11 -31.04 6.54
C LEU A 384 16.12 -29.91 6.72
N HIS A 385 16.77 -29.51 5.63
CA HIS A 385 17.64 -28.32 5.61
C HIS A 385 16.80 -27.05 5.76
N TYR A 386 17.35 -25.96 6.37
CA TYR A 386 16.58 -24.71 6.59
C TYR A 386 15.99 -24.14 5.29
N SER A 387 16.62 -24.38 4.13
CA SER A 387 16.12 -23.95 2.81
C SER A 387 14.80 -24.62 2.40
N GLN A 388 14.35 -25.66 3.12
CA GLN A 388 13.02 -26.23 2.94
C GLN A 388 11.94 -25.44 3.69
N PHE A 389 12.34 -24.65 4.68
CA PHE A 389 11.44 -23.81 5.48
C PHE A 389 11.31 -22.40 4.90
N ILE A 390 12.39 -21.82 4.36
CA ILE A 390 12.41 -20.43 3.90
C ILE A 390 12.67 -20.30 2.39
N ASP A 391 12.13 -19.24 1.78
CA ASP A 391 12.54 -18.77 0.45
C ASP A 391 13.88 -18.02 0.59
N VAL A 392 14.98 -18.75 0.39
CA VAL A 392 16.34 -18.23 0.59
C VAL A 392 16.60 -16.97 -0.24
N ASP A 393 16.11 -16.90 -1.48
CA ASP A 393 16.30 -15.74 -2.34
C ASP A 393 15.53 -14.52 -1.86
N ALA A 394 14.31 -14.69 -1.34
CA ALA A 394 13.56 -13.61 -0.72
C ALA A 394 14.28 -13.07 0.53
N TRP A 395 14.86 -13.95 1.35
CA TRP A 395 15.62 -13.53 2.53
C TRP A 395 16.91 -12.78 2.16
N ILE A 396 17.60 -13.22 1.12
CA ILE A 396 18.79 -12.53 0.57
C ILE A 396 18.40 -11.15 0.05
N ASP A 397 17.39 -11.06 -0.82
CA ASP A 397 16.96 -9.80 -1.43
C ASP A 397 16.47 -8.79 -0.37
N HIS A 398 15.72 -9.25 0.65
CA HIS A 398 15.26 -8.42 1.76
C HIS A 398 16.45 -7.84 2.55
N ASN A 399 17.45 -8.65 2.87
CA ASN A 399 18.64 -8.18 3.58
C ASN A 399 19.46 -7.21 2.70
N ILE A 400 19.64 -7.51 1.41
CA ILE A 400 20.39 -6.65 0.48
C ILE A 400 19.78 -5.25 0.41
N ILE A 401 18.46 -5.12 0.31
CA ILE A 401 17.80 -3.81 0.26
C ILE A 401 18.06 -3.03 1.55
N ASN A 402 17.89 -3.66 2.72
CA ASN A 402 18.16 -3.03 4.01
C ASN A 402 19.65 -2.64 4.16
N ALA A 403 20.56 -3.50 3.72
CA ALA A 403 22.00 -3.24 3.78
C ALA A 403 22.44 -2.15 2.78
N LEU A 404 21.92 -2.16 1.54
CA LEU A 404 22.21 -1.14 0.53
C LEU A 404 21.78 0.24 0.99
N THR A 405 20.56 0.35 1.46
CA THR A 405 19.97 1.62 1.92
C THR A 405 20.45 2.06 3.29
N LYS A 406 21.19 1.21 3.99
CA LYS A 406 21.57 1.43 5.40
C LYS A 406 20.37 1.75 6.27
N ASN A 407 19.33 0.91 6.21
CA ASN A 407 18.18 1.02 7.09
C ASN A 407 18.57 0.63 8.51
N VAL A 408 18.67 1.61 9.39
CA VAL A 408 19.22 1.47 10.75
C VAL A 408 18.29 0.74 11.72
N ASP A 409 17.02 0.67 11.41
CA ASP A 409 15.99 -0.01 12.20
C ASP A 409 15.48 -1.30 11.50
N GLY A 410 15.72 -1.48 10.22
CA GLY A 410 15.31 -2.66 9.45
C GLY A 410 15.85 -3.97 10.04
N LEU A 411 15.21 -5.10 9.78
CA LEU A 411 15.46 -6.43 10.36
C LEU A 411 15.16 -6.58 11.85
N ARG A 412 15.34 -5.51 12.65
CA ARG A 412 15.01 -5.48 14.08
C ARG A 412 13.56 -5.09 14.32
N PHE A 413 13.10 -4.12 13.53
CA PHE A 413 11.74 -3.60 13.50
C PHE A 413 11.28 -3.50 12.06
N SER A 414 9.98 -3.35 11.87
CA SER A 414 9.35 -3.20 10.55
C SER A 414 9.78 -4.28 9.55
N ALA A 415 10.11 -5.48 10.06
CA ALA A 415 10.50 -6.64 9.28
C ALA A 415 9.30 -7.55 9.08
N TYR A 416 8.87 -7.71 7.83
CA TYR A 416 7.70 -8.50 7.47
C TYR A 416 8.11 -9.86 6.90
N PHE A 417 7.22 -10.84 7.11
CA PHE A 417 7.38 -12.20 6.62
C PHE A 417 6.01 -12.72 6.18
N HIS A 418 5.98 -13.53 5.13
CA HIS A 418 4.73 -14.14 4.70
C HIS A 418 4.94 -15.56 4.21
N LYS A 419 3.90 -16.36 4.31
CA LYS A 419 3.93 -17.74 3.86
C LYS A 419 2.65 -18.13 3.15
N GLU A 420 2.78 -18.54 1.89
CA GLU A 420 1.71 -19.16 1.13
C GLU A 420 1.48 -20.61 1.61
N ARG A 421 0.27 -21.10 1.38
CA ARG A 421 -0.13 -22.50 1.69
C ARG A 421 0.79 -23.48 0.96
N GLY A 422 1.36 -24.42 1.70
CA GLY A 422 2.35 -25.36 1.15
C GLY A 422 3.69 -24.74 0.76
N GLY A 423 3.81 -23.41 0.79
CA GLY A 423 5.01 -22.67 0.41
C GLY A 423 6.06 -22.55 1.52
N ARG A 424 7.10 -21.79 1.24
CA ARG A 424 8.18 -21.43 2.17
C ARG A 424 7.95 -20.06 2.77
N LEU A 425 8.51 -19.78 3.94
CA LEU A 425 8.44 -18.46 4.56
C LEU A 425 9.36 -17.49 3.80
N ALA A 426 8.79 -16.48 3.18
CA ALA A 426 9.51 -15.39 2.54
C ALA A 426 9.71 -14.23 3.50
N ALA A 427 10.87 -13.55 3.44
CA ALA A 427 11.11 -12.27 4.09
C ALA A 427 10.67 -11.14 3.14
N GLY A 428 9.95 -10.18 3.67
CA GLY A 428 9.31 -9.08 2.96
C GLY A 428 7.79 -9.04 3.19
N PRO A 429 7.13 -7.97 2.70
CA PRO A 429 7.67 -6.81 2.00
C PRO A 429 8.61 -5.95 2.86
N VAL A 430 9.45 -5.13 2.21
CA VAL A 430 10.25 -4.12 2.92
C VAL A 430 9.39 -2.95 3.36
N TRP A 431 9.74 -2.30 4.50
CA TRP A 431 8.98 -1.22 5.10
C TRP A 431 9.88 -0.29 5.92
N ASP A 432 9.50 1.00 6.03
CA ASP A 432 10.04 2.00 6.96
C ASP A 432 11.51 2.37 6.71
N PHE A 433 11.74 3.20 5.68
CA PHE A 433 13.07 3.64 5.23
C PHE A 433 13.34 5.13 5.48
N ASP A 434 12.53 5.82 6.26
CA ASP A 434 12.70 7.25 6.53
C ASP A 434 14.05 7.57 7.22
N ARG A 435 14.57 6.62 8.02
CA ARG A 435 15.86 6.73 8.73
C ARG A 435 16.98 5.99 8.00
N SER A 436 17.06 6.13 6.70
CA SER A 436 18.02 5.40 5.87
C SER A 436 18.71 6.32 4.85
N MET A 437 19.55 5.75 3.99
CA MET A 437 20.14 6.41 2.82
C MET A 437 20.79 7.76 3.15
N GLY A 438 21.56 7.81 4.23
CA GLY A 438 22.35 8.98 4.56
C GLY A 438 21.57 10.18 5.10
N THR A 439 20.34 9.97 5.60
CA THR A 439 19.62 11.11 6.21
C THR A 439 20.47 11.75 7.31
N PRO A 440 20.73 13.05 7.25
CA PRO A 440 21.53 13.73 8.29
C PRO A 440 20.77 13.86 9.63
N TYR A 441 19.48 13.56 9.63
CA TYR A 441 18.58 13.68 10.79
C TYR A 441 18.52 12.44 11.66
N ASP A 442 19.21 11.35 11.26
CA ASP A 442 19.53 10.20 12.10
C ASP A 442 21.02 9.89 12.02
N PRO A 443 21.81 10.16 13.08
CA PRO A 443 23.28 10.00 13.03
C PRO A 443 23.72 8.55 12.79
N ARG A 444 22.85 7.56 12.95
CA ARG A 444 23.13 6.15 12.64
C ARG A 444 23.22 5.88 11.14
N ALA A 445 22.53 6.70 10.32
CA ALA A 445 22.41 6.51 8.89
C ALA A 445 23.48 7.21 8.03
N VAL A 446 24.23 8.17 8.60
CA VAL A 446 25.00 9.16 7.81
C VAL A 446 26.27 8.61 7.12
N GLU A 447 26.94 7.59 7.67
CA GLU A 447 28.20 7.08 7.12
C GLU A 447 27.94 5.98 6.08
N PRO A 448 28.27 6.18 4.78
CA PRO A 448 28.01 5.16 3.76
C PRO A 448 28.98 3.98 3.79
N GLU A 449 30.20 4.17 4.30
CA GLU A 449 31.32 3.25 4.18
C GLU A 449 31.53 2.39 5.42
N GLU A 450 30.45 1.96 6.04
CA GLU A 450 30.47 1.00 7.15
C GLU A 450 29.23 0.10 7.13
N TRP A 451 29.35 -1.16 7.58
CA TRP A 451 28.19 -2.03 7.74
C TRP A 451 27.32 -1.62 8.93
N LYS A 452 27.97 -1.35 10.06
CA LYS A 452 27.31 -0.98 11.31
C LYS A 452 28.18 -0.02 12.08
N ARG A 453 27.59 1.05 12.58
CA ARG A 453 28.26 1.87 13.60
C ARG A 453 28.39 1.13 14.94
N THR A 454 29.32 1.60 15.76
CA THR A 454 29.48 1.17 17.16
C THR A 454 28.27 1.45 18.07
N TRP A 455 27.22 2.03 17.53
CA TRP A 455 25.96 2.28 18.22
C TRP A 455 25.21 0.96 18.46
N SER A 456 24.91 0.68 19.72
CA SER A 456 24.26 -0.57 20.15
C SER A 456 22.83 -0.73 19.61
N ASP A 457 22.20 0.38 19.15
CA ASP A 457 20.82 0.43 18.71
C ASP A 457 20.63 0.47 17.17
N ALA A 458 21.72 0.33 16.38
CA ALA A 458 21.65 0.20 14.93
C ALA A 458 21.64 -1.27 14.50
N THR A 459 20.97 -1.55 13.37
CA THR A 459 20.91 -2.89 12.76
C THR A 459 22.30 -3.40 12.37
N ASP A 460 22.59 -4.63 12.74
CA ASP A 460 23.72 -5.41 12.25
C ASP A 460 23.20 -6.41 11.20
N TYR A 461 23.34 -6.08 9.91
CA TYR A 461 22.71 -6.82 8.83
C TYR A 461 23.07 -8.30 8.76
N PHE A 462 24.21 -8.69 9.33
CA PHE A 462 24.71 -10.05 9.29
C PHE A 462 24.50 -10.82 10.61
N ASN A 463 24.28 -10.09 11.71
CA ASN A 463 24.14 -10.69 13.05
C ASN A 463 22.77 -10.43 13.69
N GLU A 464 21.85 -9.73 13.00
CA GLU A 464 20.51 -9.49 13.53
C GLU A 464 19.64 -10.74 13.42
N GLY A 465 19.02 -11.12 14.53
CA GLY A 465 17.98 -12.15 14.59
C GLY A 465 18.33 -13.46 13.87
N TRP A 466 17.45 -13.88 12.99
CA TRP A 466 17.61 -15.11 12.21
C TRP A 466 18.70 -15.02 11.14
N TRP A 467 19.00 -13.82 10.62
CA TRP A 467 20.09 -13.65 9.65
C TRP A 467 21.44 -14.09 10.20
N ARG A 468 21.68 -13.90 11.51
CA ARG A 468 22.90 -14.43 12.17
C ARG A 468 23.08 -15.94 11.96
N LEU A 469 21.98 -16.70 11.95
CA LEU A 469 22.03 -18.14 11.74
C LEU A 469 22.35 -18.48 10.29
N LEU A 470 21.74 -17.77 9.34
CA LEU A 470 21.91 -17.96 7.91
C LEU A 470 23.32 -17.59 7.43
N PHE A 471 23.88 -16.48 7.93
CA PHE A 471 25.24 -16.06 7.59
C PHE A 471 26.35 -16.96 8.16
N ARG A 472 26.04 -17.96 8.97
CA ARG A 472 26.96 -19.03 9.35
C ARG A 472 27.17 -20.03 8.22
N ASP A 473 26.19 -20.18 7.32
CA ASP A 473 26.24 -21.08 6.19
C ASP A 473 27.09 -20.49 5.06
N PRO A 474 28.19 -21.16 4.64
CA PRO A 474 29.01 -20.71 3.52
C PRO A 474 28.23 -20.59 2.20
N ASP A 475 27.27 -21.49 1.95
CA ASP A 475 26.49 -21.49 0.71
C ASP A 475 25.54 -20.28 0.69
N PHE A 476 24.92 -19.94 1.82
CA PHE A 476 24.12 -18.73 1.93
C PHE A 476 24.95 -17.47 1.65
N ARG A 477 26.15 -17.37 2.24
CA ARG A 477 27.05 -16.24 2.00
C ARG A 477 27.48 -16.16 0.53
N ALA A 478 27.81 -17.29 -0.09
CA ALA A 478 28.19 -17.32 -1.50
C ALA A 478 27.06 -16.83 -2.41
N ARG A 479 25.83 -17.29 -2.16
CA ARG A 479 24.62 -16.83 -2.88
C ARG A 479 24.34 -15.35 -2.65
N TYR A 480 24.42 -14.89 -1.41
CA TYR A 480 24.24 -13.48 -1.03
C TYR A 480 25.23 -12.58 -1.78
N ARG A 481 26.53 -12.94 -1.75
CA ARG A 481 27.60 -12.22 -2.46
C ARG A 481 27.33 -12.15 -3.97
N ALA A 482 27.03 -13.28 -4.59
CA ALA A 482 26.76 -13.35 -6.01
C ALA A 482 25.54 -12.50 -6.41
N ARG A 483 24.46 -12.58 -5.63
CA ARG A 483 23.24 -11.80 -5.86
C ARG A 483 23.48 -10.31 -5.71
N PHE A 484 24.18 -9.89 -4.64
CA PHE A 484 24.43 -8.47 -4.39
C PHE A 484 25.31 -7.86 -5.50
N LYS A 485 26.37 -8.56 -5.94
CA LYS A 485 27.19 -8.13 -7.07
C LYS A 485 26.35 -7.98 -8.34
N ALA A 486 25.54 -8.97 -8.66
CA ALA A 486 24.67 -8.92 -9.84
C ALA A 486 23.70 -7.74 -9.80
N LEU A 487 23.15 -7.42 -8.63
CA LEU A 487 22.28 -6.26 -8.47
C LEU A 487 23.02 -4.93 -8.61
N LEU A 488 24.24 -4.80 -8.04
CA LEU A 488 25.05 -3.59 -8.17
C LEU A 488 25.55 -3.34 -9.60
N ASP A 489 25.75 -4.40 -10.38
CA ASP A 489 26.11 -4.31 -11.79
C ASP A 489 24.88 -4.13 -12.71
N GLY A 490 23.68 -4.41 -12.22
CA GLY A 490 22.40 -4.39 -12.94
C GLY A 490 21.42 -3.35 -12.43
N GLU A 491 20.32 -3.83 -11.80
CA GLU A 491 19.19 -2.98 -11.37
C GLU A 491 19.58 -1.90 -10.35
N PHE A 492 20.55 -2.16 -9.51
CA PHE A 492 21.06 -1.22 -8.51
C PHE A 492 22.33 -0.50 -8.97
N SER A 493 22.62 -0.48 -10.29
CA SER A 493 23.74 0.34 -10.79
C SER A 493 23.47 1.84 -10.52
N PRO A 494 24.53 2.65 -10.30
CA PRO A 494 24.37 4.07 -10.00
C PRO A 494 23.47 4.81 -10.99
N GLY A 495 23.64 4.58 -12.29
CA GLY A 495 22.84 5.23 -13.32
C GLY A 495 21.36 4.80 -13.33
N ASN A 496 21.03 3.57 -12.91
CA ASN A 496 19.65 3.13 -12.75
C ASN A 496 19.00 3.76 -11.52
N VAL A 497 19.74 3.79 -10.40
CA VAL A 497 19.27 4.40 -9.16
C VAL A 497 19.07 5.90 -9.32
N ASP A 498 20.02 6.59 -9.96
CA ASP A 498 19.90 8.04 -10.26
C ASP A 498 18.65 8.35 -11.07
N ARG A 499 18.35 7.55 -12.09
CA ARG A 499 17.17 7.76 -12.92
C ARG A 499 15.86 7.63 -12.13
N ILE A 500 15.82 6.71 -11.15
CA ILE A 500 14.66 6.56 -10.25
C ILE A 500 14.55 7.78 -9.33
N VAL A 501 15.67 8.17 -8.71
CA VAL A 501 15.73 9.33 -7.80
C VAL A 501 15.34 10.61 -8.53
N ASP A 502 15.91 10.87 -9.71
CA ASP A 502 15.63 12.07 -10.50
C ASP A 502 14.16 12.11 -10.98
N GLY A 503 13.61 10.94 -11.35
CA GLY A 503 12.18 10.82 -11.69
C GLY A 503 11.27 11.19 -10.52
N MET A 504 11.53 10.64 -9.33
CA MET A 504 10.77 10.93 -8.12
C MET A 504 10.95 12.39 -7.68
N ALA A 505 12.17 12.90 -7.70
CA ALA A 505 12.46 14.30 -7.33
C ALA A 505 11.74 15.29 -8.28
N SER A 506 11.70 14.98 -9.57
CA SER A 506 10.95 15.78 -10.55
C SER A 506 9.44 15.72 -10.31
N GLU A 507 8.91 14.55 -9.92
CA GLU A 507 7.49 14.40 -9.58
C GLU A 507 7.12 15.14 -8.29
N VAL A 508 7.99 15.15 -7.27
CA VAL A 508 7.79 15.94 -6.04
C VAL A 508 7.78 17.44 -6.36
N GLY A 509 8.72 17.90 -7.17
CA GLY A 509 8.76 19.27 -7.71
C GLY A 509 8.46 20.36 -6.68
N ASP A 510 7.63 21.34 -7.07
CA ASP A 510 7.26 22.50 -6.23
C ASP A 510 6.46 22.13 -4.96
N ALA A 511 5.93 20.91 -4.87
CA ALA A 511 5.23 20.46 -3.66
C ALA A 511 6.19 20.40 -2.45
N ALA A 512 7.48 20.09 -2.68
CA ALA A 512 8.50 20.15 -1.64
C ALA A 512 8.59 21.55 -0.99
N ASP A 513 8.65 22.60 -1.81
CA ASP A 513 8.76 23.98 -1.31
C ASP A 513 7.52 24.39 -0.53
N ARG A 514 6.31 23.99 -1.00
CA ARG A 514 5.07 24.25 -0.25
C ARG A 514 5.07 23.49 1.08
N ASN A 515 5.55 22.27 1.08
CA ASN A 515 5.67 21.43 2.28
C ASN A 515 6.62 22.06 3.31
N PHE A 516 7.80 22.53 2.90
CA PHE A 516 8.76 23.15 3.80
C PHE A 516 8.30 24.53 4.29
N ARG A 517 7.56 25.30 3.49
CA ARG A 517 6.92 26.54 3.96
C ARG A 517 5.84 26.27 5.01
N ARG A 518 5.13 25.15 4.92
CA ARG A 518 4.13 24.76 5.91
C ARG A 518 4.76 24.25 7.21
N TRP A 519 5.91 23.56 7.10
CA TRP A 519 6.58 22.89 8.22
C TRP A 519 7.98 23.46 8.44
N THR A 520 8.04 24.76 8.78
CA THR A 520 9.29 25.53 8.93
C THR A 520 10.25 25.00 10.00
N GLN A 521 9.78 24.20 10.96
CA GLN A 521 10.62 23.52 11.96
C GLN A 521 11.44 22.36 11.38
N PHE A 522 11.20 21.97 10.14
CA PHE A 522 11.92 20.91 9.43
C PHE A 522 12.57 21.47 8.15
N PRO A 523 13.49 22.43 8.23
CA PRO A 523 14.12 22.99 7.05
C PRO A 523 14.98 21.91 6.35
N PRO A 524 14.98 21.84 5.01
CA PRO A 524 15.91 20.98 4.29
C PRO A 524 17.34 21.55 4.35
N GLN A 525 18.34 20.71 4.01
CA GLN A 525 19.72 21.16 3.89
C GLN A 525 19.82 22.30 2.85
N ASP A 526 20.61 23.31 3.19
CA ASP A 526 20.80 24.52 2.38
C ASP A 526 19.48 25.16 1.91
N ASN A 527 18.40 24.97 2.70
CA ASN A 527 17.04 25.41 2.39
C ASN A 527 16.52 24.96 1.01
N SER A 528 16.96 23.81 0.53
CA SER A 528 16.65 23.33 -0.81
C SER A 528 16.35 21.82 -0.84
N HIS A 529 15.22 21.44 -1.45
CA HIS A 529 14.93 20.04 -1.75
C HIS A 529 15.99 19.40 -2.65
N ALA A 530 16.50 20.17 -3.62
CA ALA A 530 17.57 19.72 -4.52
C ALA A 530 18.85 19.34 -3.76
N ALA A 531 19.18 20.04 -2.66
CA ALA A 531 20.33 19.70 -1.80
C ALA A 531 20.09 18.35 -1.08
N GLU A 532 18.90 18.09 -0.59
CA GLU A 532 18.54 16.80 0.02
C GLU A 532 18.64 15.63 -0.99
N ILE A 533 18.22 15.85 -2.25
CA ILE A 533 18.36 14.88 -3.33
C ILE A 533 19.83 14.64 -3.68
N ALA A 534 20.65 15.69 -3.73
CA ALA A 534 22.08 15.56 -4.00
C ALA A 534 22.80 14.75 -2.91
N LEU A 535 22.49 15.00 -1.62
CA LEU A 535 23.02 14.24 -0.48
C LEU A 535 22.60 12.76 -0.55
N LEU A 536 21.34 12.49 -0.88
CA LEU A 536 20.83 11.12 -1.05
C LEU A 536 21.61 10.37 -2.15
N LYS A 537 21.81 11.00 -3.31
CA LYS A 537 22.56 10.42 -4.45
C LYS A 537 24.03 10.19 -4.09
N GLU A 538 24.70 11.18 -3.47
CA GLU A 538 26.08 11.07 -3.02
C GLU A 538 26.24 9.89 -2.05
N PHE A 539 25.36 9.77 -1.05
CA PHE A 539 25.37 8.65 -0.11
C PHE A 539 25.27 7.33 -0.83
N LEU A 540 24.28 7.17 -1.74
CA LEU A 540 24.06 5.91 -2.45
C LEU A 540 25.23 5.55 -3.35
N HIS A 541 25.85 6.49 -4.06
CA HIS A 541 27.03 6.25 -4.90
C HIS A 541 28.22 5.76 -4.07
N ARG A 542 28.54 6.44 -2.99
CA ARG A 542 29.61 6.04 -2.07
C ARG A 542 29.30 4.66 -1.46
N ARG A 543 28.08 4.45 -1.02
CA ARG A 543 27.61 3.20 -0.43
C ARG A 543 27.77 2.03 -1.40
N MET A 544 27.30 2.17 -2.62
CA MET A 544 27.38 1.13 -3.66
C MET A 544 28.83 0.79 -4.01
N ALA A 545 29.67 1.82 -4.19
CA ALA A 545 31.09 1.63 -4.48
C ALA A 545 31.81 0.91 -3.34
N TRP A 546 31.56 1.32 -2.10
CA TRP A 546 32.15 0.71 -0.92
C TRP A 546 31.67 -0.75 -0.74
N ILE A 547 30.37 -1.02 -0.83
CA ILE A 547 29.82 -2.38 -0.73
C ILE A 547 30.48 -3.28 -1.80
N LYS A 548 30.58 -2.81 -3.04
CA LYS A 548 31.20 -3.57 -4.10
C LYS A 548 32.65 -3.98 -3.75
N SER A 549 33.44 -3.07 -3.18
CA SER A 549 34.79 -3.36 -2.71
C SER A 549 34.84 -4.38 -1.57
N GLN A 550 33.87 -4.30 -0.63
CA GLN A 550 33.78 -5.25 0.51
C GLN A 550 33.41 -6.66 0.04
N LEU A 551 32.48 -6.77 -0.92
CA LEU A 551 32.08 -8.06 -1.49
C LEU A 551 33.24 -8.75 -2.24
N ASP A 552 34.23 -7.99 -2.73
CA ASP A 552 35.41 -8.53 -3.41
C ASP A 552 36.48 -9.02 -2.43
N THR A 553 36.61 -8.41 -1.26
CA THR A 553 37.77 -8.60 -0.37
C THR A 553 37.45 -9.20 0.98
N ASN A 554 36.33 -8.86 1.58
CA ASN A 554 36.08 -9.08 3.02
C ASN A 554 34.78 -9.84 3.32
N PHE A 555 34.13 -10.42 2.33
CA PHE A 555 32.82 -11.05 2.53
C PHE A 555 32.84 -12.57 2.53
#